data_b596159bc95bef4f5664399066930810
#
_entry.id   b596159bc95bef4f5664399066930810
#
_cell.length_a   1.000
_cell.length_b   1.000
_cell.length_c   1.000
_cell.angle_alpha   90.00
_cell.angle_beta   90.00
_cell.angle_gamma   90.00
#
_symmetry.space_group_name_H-M   'P 1'
#
loop_
_entity.id
_entity.type
_entity.pdbx_description
1 polymer ?
#
loop_
_entity_poly.entity_id
_entity_poly.type
_entity_poly.pdbx_seq_one_letter_code
_entity_poly.pdbx_strand_id
1 'polypeptide(L)'
;MQASATVRNALLDAIETAIGVSPTLKIFDGAMPANVGVADAGTVLATMTLPSDWMAAASAAAKAKSGTWQDAGADASGLARYYRLYAGATCHLQGLCGQNWAGSTAYSLNQHVVNGNNVYKCTTAGTSASSGGPTGTGTGITDGTCVWDYVGPKEMVLDNGNIAAGQQITVNTYQWNAGNA
;
A
#
# COMPACT_ATOMS: atom_id res chain seq x y z
N MET A 1 -25.13 7.92 -6.27
CA MET A 1 -25.91 7.53 -5.06
C MET A 1 -25.21 8.12 -3.84
N GLN A 2 -25.94 8.80 -2.95
CA GLN A 2 -25.38 9.29 -1.69
C GLN A 2 -25.84 8.37 -0.55
N ALA A 3 -24.94 7.98 0.33
CA ALA A 3 -25.23 7.13 1.49
C ALA A 3 -24.81 7.82 2.79
N SER A 4 -25.59 7.60 3.87
CA SER A 4 -25.25 8.11 5.20
C SER A 4 -23.91 7.51 5.70
N ALA A 5 -23.26 8.18 6.65
CA ALA A 5 -22.06 7.64 7.28
C ALA A 5 -22.30 6.25 7.91
N THR A 6 -23.47 6.01 8.49
CA THR A 6 -23.86 4.71 9.06
C THR A 6 -23.85 3.60 8.00
N VAL A 7 -24.43 3.83 6.82
CA VAL A 7 -24.42 2.85 5.72
C VAL A 7 -23.01 2.60 5.23
N ARG A 8 -22.22 3.65 5.07
CA ARG A 8 -20.83 3.54 4.61
C ARG A 8 -19.94 2.79 5.61
N ASN A 9 -20.11 3.03 6.91
CA ASN A 9 -19.43 2.27 7.96
C ASN A 9 -19.80 0.78 7.89
N ALA A 10 -21.10 0.46 7.80
CA ALA A 10 -21.55 -0.93 7.68
C ALA A 10 -20.98 -1.65 6.45
N LEU A 11 -20.84 -0.98 5.31
CA LEU A 11 -20.19 -1.53 4.13
C LEU A 11 -18.69 -1.85 4.37
N LEU A 12 -17.96 -0.96 5.04
CA LEU A 12 -16.57 -1.18 5.39
C LEU A 12 -16.40 -2.32 6.40
N ASP A 13 -17.27 -2.43 7.40
CA ASP A 13 -17.25 -3.53 8.38
C ASP A 13 -17.62 -4.88 7.73
N ALA A 14 -18.53 -4.88 6.74
CA ALA A 14 -18.89 -6.08 5.99
C ALA A 14 -17.70 -6.67 5.19
N ILE A 15 -16.79 -5.83 4.67
CA ILE A 15 -15.58 -6.29 3.96
C ILE A 15 -14.70 -7.10 4.90
N GLU A 16 -14.41 -6.59 6.10
CA GLU A 16 -13.62 -7.32 7.10
C GLU A 16 -14.30 -8.63 7.53
N THR A 17 -15.60 -8.58 7.79
CA THR A 17 -16.38 -9.77 8.13
C THR A 17 -16.30 -10.84 7.05
N ALA A 18 -16.36 -10.45 5.77
CA ALA A 18 -16.28 -11.37 4.64
C ALA A 18 -14.89 -12.01 4.47
N ILE A 19 -13.82 -11.28 4.80
CA ILE A 19 -12.44 -11.78 4.74
C ILE A 19 -12.14 -12.68 5.96
N GLY A 20 -12.66 -12.32 7.12
CA GLY A 20 -12.50 -13.06 8.37
C GLY A 20 -11.27 -12.65 9.17
N VAL A 21 -10.92 -13.49 10.17
CA VAL A 21 -9.88 -13.21 11.16
C VAL A 21 -8.49 -13.62 10.66
N SER A 22 -7.47 -12.91 11.14
CA SER A 22 -6.05 -13.24 10.89
C SER A 22 -5.71 -13.52 9.41
N PRO A 23 -6.11 -12.66 8.47
CA PRO A 23 -5.76 -12.85 7.06
C PRO A 23 -4.24 -12.72 6.87
N THR A 24 -3.74 -13.27 5.76
CA THR A 24 -2.33 -13.14 5.37
C THR A 24 -2.15 -11.99 4.40
N LEU A 25 -1.29 -11.03 4.74
CA LEU A 25 -0.85 -9.95 3.87
C LEU A 25 0.49 -10.33 3.23
N LYS A 26 0.61 -10.16 1.91
CA LYS A 26 1.87 -10.31 1.18
C LYS A 26 2.22 -9.03 0.43
N ILE A 27 3.50 -8.67 0.42
CA ILE A 27 4.06 -7.54 -0.32
C ILE A 27 4.88 -8.07 -1.48
N PHE A 28 4.78 -7.44 -2.66
CA PHE A 28 5.40 -7.90 -3.90
C PHE A 28 6.18 -6.79 -4.61
N ASP A 29 7.20 -7.20 -5.39
CA ASP A 29 8.01 -6.31 -6.24
C ASP A 29 7.51 -6.22 -7.70
N GLY A 30 6.60 -7.10 -8.12
CA GLY A 30 6.08 -7.16 -9.48
C GLY A 30 5.09 -6.06 -9.84
N ALA A 31 4.56 -6.13 -11.05
CA ALA A 31 3.40 -5.34 -11.44
C ALA A 31 2.13 -5.92 -10.81
N MET A 32 1.29 -5.07 -10.22
CA MET A 32 0.03 -5.52 -9.64
C MET A 32 -0.84 -6.20 -10.73
N PRO A 33 -1.34 -7.44 -10.49
CA PRO A 33 -2.23 -8.11 -11.43
C PRO A 33 -3.51 -7.31 -11.70
N ALA A 34 -4.17 -7.57 -12.84
CA ALA A 34 -5.36 -6.81 -13.25
C ALA A 34 -6.54 -6.94 -12.27
N ASN A 35 -6.63 -8.06 -11.54
CA ASN A 35 -7.63 -8.28 -10.49
C ASN A 35 -7.19 -9.40 -9.54
N VAL A 36 -7.92 -9.58 -8.44
CA VAL A 36 -7.61 -10.56 -7.39
C VAL A 36 -7.68 -12.03 -7.84
N GLY A 37 -8.37 -12.35 -8.94
CA GLY A 37 -8.47 -13.69 -9.49
C GLY A 37 -7.30 -14.10 -10.39
N VAL A 38 -6.43 -13.16 -10.76
CA VAL A 38 -5.20 -13.42 -11.53
C VAL A 38 -4.09 -13.85 -10.56
N ALA A 39 -3.21 -14.76 -11.01
CA ALA A 39 -2.07 -15.22 -10.20
C ALA A 39 -1.16 -14.07 -9.75
N ASP A 40 -0.41 -14.28 -8.66
CA ASP A 40 0.61 -13.35 -8.15
C ASP A 40 1.67 -13.07 -9.21
N ALA A 41 2.20 -11.86 -9.23
CA ALA A 41 3.25 -11.44 -10.14
C ALA A 41 4.45 -10.87 -9.37
N GLY A 42 5.65 -11.30 -9.74
CA GLY A 42 6.90 -10.91 -9.08
C GLY A 42 7.21 -11.74 -7.84
N THR A 43 8.17 -11.29 -7.07
CA THR A 43 8.69 -11.93 -5.86
C THR A 43 7.90 -11.48 -4.64
N VAL A 44 7.56 -12.39 -3.74
CA VAL A 44 7.07 -12.05 -2.40
C VAL A 44 8.24 -11.50 -1.60
N LEU A 45 8.10 -10.27 -1.14
CA LEU A 45 9.12 -9.57 -0.34
C LEU A 45 8.89 -9.72 1.16
N ALA A 46 7.63 -9.79 1.59
CA ALA A 46 7.25 -9.95 2.99
C ALA A 46 5.91 -10.66 3.11
N THR A 47 5.76 -11.47 4.16
CA THR A 47 4.54 -12.22 4.49
C THR A 47 4.17 -11.99 5.94
N MET A 48 2.97 -11.45 6.19
CA MET A 48 2.48 -11.09 7.53
C MET A 48 1.18 -11.82 7.83
N THR A 49 1.10 -12.54 8.94
CA THR A 49 -0.18 -12.94 9.52
C THR A 49 -0.71 -11.78 10.35
N LEU A 50 -1.84 -11.21 9.95
CA LEU A 50 -2.42 -10.06 10.62
C LEU A 50 -3.10 -10.46 11.94
N PRO A 51 -3.33 -9.51 12.88
CA PRO A 51 -4.08 -9.77 14.10
C PRO A 51 -5.48 -10.35 13.83
N SER A 52 -6.08 -10.99 14.82
CA SER A 52 -7.46 -11.50 14.68
C SER A 52 -8.47 -10.36 14.47
N ASP A 53 -8.26 -9.22 15.10
CA ASP A 53 -8.97 -7.96 14.90
C ASP A 53 -8.02 -7.00 14.16
N TRP A 54 -7.92 -7.20 12.84
CA TRP A 54 -6.92 -6.52 12.00
C TRP A 54 -7.34 -5.13 11.52
N MET A 55 -8.65 -4.81 11.61
CA MET A 55 -9.18 -3.49 11.27
C MET A 55 -9.97 -2.92 12.44
N ALA A 56 -9.79 -1.65 12.76
CA ALA A 56 -10.61 -0.94 13.72
C ALA A 56 -12.06 -0.79 13.22
N ALA A 57 -13.03 -0.63 14.12
CA ALA A 57 -14.41 -0.37 13.73
C ALA A 57 -14.50 0.85 12.81
N ALA A 58 -15.33 0.76 11.76
CA ALA A 58 -15.49 1.86 10.82
C ALA A 58 -16.12 3.09 11.48
N SER A 59 -15.55 4.26 11.21
CA SER A 59 -16.03 5.55 11.74
C SER A 59 -15.87 6.65 10.70
N ALA A 60 -16.81 7.57 10.60
CA ALA A 60 -16.81 8.67 9.64
C ALA A 60 -16.58 8.23 8.18
N ALA A 61 -17.09 7.05 7.82
CA ALA A 61 -16.91 6.41 6.51
C ALA A 61 -15.45 6.06 6.17
N ALA A 62 -14.63 5.83 7.17
CA ALA A 62 -13.27 5.32 7.07
C ALA A 62 -13.07 4.12 7.99
N LYS A 63 -12.17 3.21 7.62
CA LYS A 63 -11.79 2.03 8.41
C LYS A 63 -10.28 1.85 8.31
N ALA A 64 -9.60 2.00 9.45
CA ALA A 64 -8.14 1.93 9.54
C ALA A 64 -7.67 0.58 10.07
N LYS A 65 -6.41 0.23 9.83
CA LYS A 65 -5.78 -0.96 10.42
C LYS A 65 -5.82 -0.91 11.96
N SER A 66 -5.94 -2.09 12.57
CA SER A 66 -5.84 -2.31 14.02
C SER A 66 -4.59 -3.15 14.33
N GLY A 67 -3.96 -2.89 15.45
CA GLY A 67 -2.79 -3.61 15.89
C GLY A 67 -1.53 -3.40 15.03
N THR A 68 -0.51 -4.23 15.29
CA THR A 68 0.76 -4.20 14.56
C THR A 68 0.71 -5.16 13.37
N TRP A 69 1.00 -4.66 12.17
CA TRP A 69 1.16 -5.44 10.95
C TRP A 69 2.63 -5.42 10.57
N GLN A 70 3.31 -6.52 10.80
CA GLN A 70 4.76 -6.60 10.72
C GLN A 70 5.22 -7.97 10.25
N ASP A 71 6.24 -7.98 9.42
CA ASP A 71 7.11 -9.14 9.18
C ASP A 71 8.44 -8.89 9.88
N ALA A 72 8.86 -9.79 10.75
CA ALA A 72 10.10 -9.65 11.50
C ALA A 72 11.35 -9.87 10.64
N GLY A 73 11.20 -10.51 9.48
CA GLY A 73 12.31 -10.80 8.59
C GLY A 73 11.84 -11.04 7.15
N ALA A 74 11.89 -10.00 6.33
CA ALA A 74 11.46 -10.02 4.95
C ALA A 74 11.97 -11.22 4.16
N ASP A 75 11.11 -11.83 3.34
CA ASP A 75 11.34 -13.07 2.60
C ASP A 75 12.40 -12.90 1.50
N ALA A 76 12.48 -11.71 0.88
CA ALA A 76 13.39 -11.41 -0.22
C ALA A 76 13.72 -9.90 -0.29
N SER A 77 14.80 -9.58 -1.04
CA SER A 77 15.14 -8.19 -1.37
C SER A 77 14.40 -7.71 -2.61
N GLY A 78 13.94 -6.46 -2.61
CA GLY A 78 13.27 -5.86 -3.76
C GLY A 78 12.59 -4.53 -3.44
N LEU A 79 11.93 -3.95 -4.44
CA LEU A 79 11.16 -2.71 -4.30
C LEU A 79 9.69 -3.04 -4.11
N ALA A 80 9.10 -2.69 -2.95
CA ALA A 80 7.69 -2.89 -2.68
C ALA A 80 6.82 -2.06 -3.63
N ARG A 81 5.87 -2.69 -4.32
CA ARG A 81 5.04 -2.04 -5.33
C ARG A 81 3.55 -2.26 -5.13
N TYR A 82 3.14 -3.47 -4.71
CA TYR A 82 1.76 -3.77 -4.41
C TYR A 82 1.64 -4.79 -3.28
N TYR A 83 0.46 -4.87 -2.70
CA TYR A 83 0.12 -5.86 -1.69
C TYR A 83 -1.06 -6.72 -2.14
N ARG A 84 -1.18 -7.90 -1.53
CA ARG A 84 -2.36 -8.77 -1.62
C ARG A 84 -2.73 -9.29 -0.25
N LEU A 85 -4.04 -9.36 0.02
CA LEU A 85 -4.61 -9.86 1.27
C LEU A 85 -5.38 -11.16 1.00
N TYR A 86 -5.05 -12.20 1.76
CA TYR A 86 -5.56 -13.55 1.57
C TYR A 86 -6.30 -14.05 2.79
N ALA A 87 -7.42 -14.76 2.57
CA ALA A 87 -8.00 -15.69 3.53
C ALA A 87 -7.78 -17.12 3.02
N GLY A 88 -6.94 -17.88 3.70
CA GLY A 88 -6.45 -19.15 3.18
C GLY A 88 -5.72 -18.98 1.85
N ALA A 89 -6.16 -19.68 0.80
CA ALA A 89 -5.58 -19.58 -0.54
C ALA A 89 -6.24 -18.50 -1.44
N THR A 90 -7.33 -17.89 -0.98
CA THR A 90 -8.10 -16.93 -1.79
C THR A 90 -7.61 -15.50 -1.55
N CYS A 91 -7.20 -14.82 -2.62
CA CYS A 91 -6.92 -13.38 -2.58
C CYS A 91 -8.24 -12.60 -2.61
N HIS A 92 -8.49 -11.78 -1.59
CA HIS A 92 -9.69 -10.96 -1.47
C HIS A 92 -9.46 -9.51 -1.85
N LEU A 93 -8.27 -8.96 -1.57
CA LEU A 93 -7.93 -7.57 -1.85
C LEU A 93 -6.52 -7.46 -2.42
N GLN A 94 -6.31 -6.47 -3.25
CA GLN A 94 -4.98 -6.04 -3.71
C GLN A 94 -4.97 -4.54 -3.87
N GLY A 95 -3.78 -3.94 -3.78
CA GLY A 95 -3.63 -2.51 -4.00
C GLY A 95 -2.17 -2.07 -4.00
N LEU A 96 -1.94 -0.80 -4.21
CA LEU A 96 -0.62 -0.22 -4.27
C LEU A 96 -0.04 0.02 -2.88
N CYS A 97 1.27 -0.18 -2.74
CA CYS A 97 2.00 0.18 -1.54
C CYS A 97 3.29 0.94 -1.88
N GLY A 98 3.83 1.63 -0.90
CA GLY A 98 5.10 2.34 -0.99
C GLY A 98 5.48 2.92 0.37
N GLN A 99 6.70 3.45 0.47
CA GLN A 99 7.14 4.24 1.62
C GLN A 99 6.69 5.69 1.48
N ASN A 100 6.69 6.45 2.57
CA ASN A 100 6.51 7.90 2.45
C ASN A 100 7.67 8.51 1.65
N TRP A 101 7.33 9.49 0.80
CA TRP A 101 8.34 10.33 0.17
C TRP A 101 9.14 11.10 1.23
N ALA A 102 10.43 11.27 0.99
CA ALA A 102 11.31 12.06 1.83
C ALA A 102 12.17 12.97 0.95
N GLY A 103 12.43 14.17 1.43
CA GLY A 103 13.30 15.15 0.73
C GLY A 103 14.76 14.74 0.77
N SER A 104 15.54 15.20 -0.22
CA SER A 104 16.98 14.94 -0.36
C SER A 104 17.36 13.46 -0.27
N THR A 105 16.50 12.59 -0.76
CA THR A 105 16.62 11.14 -0.67
C THR A 105 16.83 10.54 -2.06
N ALA A 106 17.77 9.58 -2.16
CA ALA A 106 17.99 8.84 -3.40
C ALA A 106 16.89 7.79 -3.62
N TYR A 107 16.31 7.77 -4.83
CA TYR A 107 15.30 6.81 -5.24
C TYR A 107 15.72 6.04 -6.47
N SER A 108 15.38 4.76 -6.47
CA SER A 108 15.68 3.84 -7.57
C SER A 108 14.54 3.81 -8.60
N LEU A 109 14.90 3.45 -9.84
CA LEU A 109 13.90 3.22 -10.90
C LEU A 109 12.84 2.20 -10.44
N ASN A 110 11.58 2.49 -10.71
CA ASN A 110 10.39 1.72 -10.32
C ASN A 110 10.06 1.70 -8.81
N GLN A 111 10.79 2.39 -7.95
CA GLN A 111 10.43 2.53 -6.54
C GLN A 111 9.12 3.30 -6.39
N HIS A 112 8.23 2.83 -5.51
CA HIS A 112 6.99 3.51 -5.17
C HIS A 112 7.17 4.38 -3.92
N VAL A 113 6.64 5.60 -3.98
CA VAL A 113 6.53 6.51 -2.84
C VAL A 113 5.11 7.00 -2.69
N VAL A 114 4.76 7.34 -1.46
CA VAL A 114 3.50 7.99 -1.12
C VAL A 114 3.79 9.45 -0.80
N ASN A 115 3.12 10.36 -1.50
CA ASN A 115 3.11 11.78 -1.14
C ASN A 115 1.66 12.29 -1.12
N GLY A 116 1.23 12.85 0.01
CA GLY A 116 -0.17 13.19 0.25
C GLY A 116 -1.09 11.95 0.19
N ASN A 117 -2.06 11.96 -0.72
CA ASN A 117 -3.01 10.86 -0.93
C ASN A 117 -2.73 10.04 -2.20
N ASN A 118 -1.54 10.18 -2.77
CA ASN A 118 -1.17 9.58 -4.04
C ASN A 118 0.04 8.67 -3.90
N VAL A 119 0.09 7.63 -4.74
CA VAL A 119 1.27 6.78 -4.96
C VAL A 119 1.91 7.19 -6.28
N TYR A 120 3.23 7.33 -6.25
CA TYR A 120 4.06 7.67 -7.42
C TYR A 120 5.12 6.61 -7.64
N LYS A 121 5.37 6.30 -8.91
CA LYS A 121 6.44 5.41 -9.35
C LYS A 121 7.60 6.23 -9.91
N CYS A 122 8.81 5.98 -9.43
CA CYS A 122 10.02 6.59 -9.97
C CYS A 122 10.28 6.08 -11.39
N THR A 123 10.32 6.96 -12.37
CA THR A 123 10.60 6.67 -13.77
C THR A 123 11.99 7.14 -14.22
N THR A 124 12.61 8.02 -13.45
CA THR A 124 14.03 8.36 -13.57
C THR A 124 14.65 8.38 -12.18
N ALA A 125 15.60 7.47 -11.94
CA ALA A 125 16.31 7.38 -10.68
C ALA A 125 17.14 8.64 -10.41
N GLY A 126 17.22 9.06 -9.15
CA GLY A 126 17.93 10.28 -8.79
C GLY A 126 17.77 10.63 -7.32
N THR A 127 18.00 11.89 -6.98
CA THR A 127 17.77 12.44 -5.64
C THR A 127 16.59 13.42 -5.69
N SER A 128 15.63 13.24 -4.79
CA SER A 128 14.46 14.13 -4.66
C SER A 128 14.86 15.55 -4.28
N ALA A 129 14.00 16.51 -4.55
CA ALA A 129 14.11 17.87 -4.00
C ALA A 129 14.12 17.83 -2.46
N SER A 130 14.57 18.91 -1.82
CA SER A 130 14.61 18.97 -0.35
C SER A 130 13.23 19.03 0.30
N SER A 131 12.20 19.44 -0.46
CA SER A 131 10.82 19.57 0.03
C SER A 131 9.82 19.47 -1.12
N GLY A 132 8.54 19.27 -0.79
CA GLY A 132 7.41 19.27 -1.72
C GLY A 132 7.05 17.86 -2.21
N GLY A 133 7.96 17.21 -2.92
CA GLY A 133 7.71 15.90 -3.54
C GLY A 133 6.78 15.95 -4.76
N PRO A 134 6.55 14.80 -5.43
CA PRO A 134 5.67 14.73 -6.58
C PRO A 134 4.22 15.02 -6.20
N THR A 135 3.51 15.82 -7.01
CA THR A 135 2.11 16.20 -6.80
C THR A 135 1.30 16.06 -8.09
N GLY A 136 -0.04 16.00 -7.94
CA GLY A 136 -0.94 15.84 -9.07
C GLY A 136 -1.11 14.39 -9.52
N THR A 137 -1.74 14.17 -10.67
CA THR A 137 -2.10 12.84 -11.21
C THR A 137 -1.55 12.63 -12.63
N GLY A 138 -0.50 13.36 -13.01
CA GLY A 138 0.16 13.27 -14.31
C GLY A 138 1.32 12.28 -14.34
N THR A 139 2.04 12.31 -15.46
CA THR A 139 3.30 11.60 -15.69
C THR A 139 4.43 12.60 -15.90
N GLY A 140 5.67 12.16 -15.77
CA GLY A 140 6.84 13.02 -15.97
C GLY A 140 6.99 14.12 -14.92
N ILE A 141 6.52 13.92 -13.69
CA ILE A 141 6.57 14.90 -12.60
C ILE A 141 8.02 14.99 -12.10
N THR A 142 8.66 16.15 -12.26
CA THR A 142 10.04 16.38 -11.82
C THR A 142 10.10 16.71 -10.32
N ASP A 143 11.09 16.14 -9.62
CA ASP A 143 11.34 16.33 -8.20
C ASP A 143 12.83 16.16 -7.91
N GLY A 144 13.57 17.26 -7.88
CA GLY A 144 15.03 17.23 -7.88
C GLY A 144 15.58 16.66 -9.18
N THR A 145 16.34 15.55 -9.11
CA THR A 145 16.79 14.78 -10.28
C THR A 145 15.95 13.55 -10.56
N CYS A 146 14.94 13.27 -9.69
CA CYS A 146 13.96 12.22 -9.91
C CYS A 146 12.85 12.66 -10.87
N VAL A 147 12.27 11.68 -11.57
CA VAL A 147 11.02 11.86 -12.32
C VAL A 147 10.03 10.80 -11.88
N TRP A 148 8.77 11.20 -11.74
CA TRP A 148 7.70 10.37 -11.19
C TRP A 148 6.49 10.31 -12.10
N ASP A 149 5.83 9.16 -12.13
CA ASP A 149 4.49 9.01 -12.68
C ASP A 149 3.51 8.70 -11.54
N TYR A 150 2.36 9.35 -11.55
CA TYR A 150 1.23 8.94 -10.71
C TYR A 150 0.75 7.55 -11.12
N VAL A 151 0.54 6.66 -10.14
CA VAL A 151 0.09 5.28 -10.38
C VAL A 151 -1.21 4.91 -9.69
N GLY A 152 -1.67 5.71 -8.74
CA GLY A 152 -2.95 5.48 -8.07
C GLY A 152 -3.09 6.20 -6.73
N PRO A 153 -4.26 6.08 -6.09
CA PRO A 153 -4.48 6.61 -4.74
C PRO A 153 -3.67 5.84 -3.71
N LYS A 154 -3.39 6.50 -2.59
CA LYS A 154 -2.76 5.87 -1.43
C LYS A 154 -3.70 4.86 -0.78
N GLU A 155 -3.22 3.64 -0.55
CA GLU A 155 -3.91 2.61 0.21
C GLU A 155 -3.08 2.15 1.40
N MET A 156 -1.79 1.82 1.18
CA MET A 156 -0.88 1.28 2.18
C MET A 156 0.44 2.04 2.19
N VAL A 157 0.94 2.35 3.40
CA VAL A 157 2.27 2.94 3.60
C VAL A 157 3.12 2.00 4.43
N LEU A 158 4.28 1.67 3.91
CA LEU A 158 5.30 0.87 4.60
C LEU A 158 6.33 1.81 5.28
N ASP A 159 7.02 1.29 6.28
CA ASP A 159 8.18 1.95 6.90
C ASP A 159 9.35 2.07 5.91
N ASN A 160 9.53 1.06 5.06
CA ASN A 160 10.54 1.04 3.99
C ASN A 160 9.98 0.35 2.74
N GLY A 161 10.19 0.94 1.57
CA GLY A 161 9.80 0.39 0.27
C GLY A 161 10.96 -0.23 -0.51
N ASN A 162 12.21 -0.01 -0.08
CA ASN A 162 13.41 -0.69 -0.60
C ASN A 162 13.83 -1.76 0.40
N ILE A 163 13.28 -2.96 0.25
CA ILE A 163 13.36 -4.04 1.23
C ILE A 163 14.64 -4.85 1.00
N ALA A 164 15.34 -5.18 2.08
CA ALA A 164 16.41 -6.16 2.09
C ALA A 164 15.92 -7.47 2.76
N ALA A 165 16.30 -8.62 2.22
CA ALA A 165 15.97 -9.92 2.84
C ALA A 165 16.41 -9.98 4.30
N GLY A 166 15.55 -10.49 5.18
CA GLY A 166 15.77 -10.53 6.62
C GLY A 166 15.51 -9.21 7.35
N GLN A 167 15.21 -8.11 6.65
CA GLN A 167 14.83 -6.84 7.26
C GLN A 167 13.42 -6.93 7.85
N GLN A 168 13.20 -6.29 9.00
CA GLN A 168 11.85 -6.08 9.51
C GLN A 168 11.10 -5.09 8.62
N ILE A 169 9.85 -5.41 8.27
CA ILE A 169 8.94 -4.56 7.51
C ILE A 169 7.67 -4.33 8.30
N THR A 170 7.25 -3.07 8.40
CA THR A 170 6.05 -2.67 9.12
C THR A 170 5.11 -1.87 8.21
N VAL A 171 3.82 -2.19 8.25
CA VAL A 171 2.79 -1.36 7.65
C VAL A 171 2.45 -0.22 8.61
N ASN A 172 2.88 1.00 8.27
CA ASN A 172 2.64 2.19 9.07
C ASN A 172 1.17 2.61 9.02
N THR A 173 0.59 2.67 7.81
CA THR A 173 -0.82 3.02 7.64
C THR A 173 -1.47 2.14 6.59
N TYR A 174 -2.72 1.76 6.84
CA TYR A 174 -3.65 1.15 5.92
C TYR A 174 -5.05 1.61 6.26
N GLN A 175 -5.79 2.11 5.28
CA GLN A 175 -7.12 2.67 5.52
C GLN A 175 -7.99 2.55 4.28
N TRP A 176 -9.24 2.14 4.48
CA TRP A 176 -10.29 2.22 3.48
C TRP A 176 -11.17 3.44 3.72
N ASN A 177 -11.64 4.03 2.63
CA ASN A 177 -12.57 5.15 2.67
C ASN A 177 -13.76 4.83 1.77
N ALA A 178 -14.94 4.82 2.33
CA ALA A 178 -16.16 4.71 1.55
C ALA A 178 -16.59 6.13 1.11
N GLY A 179 -16.20 6.51 -0.11
CA GLY A 179 -16.57 7.79 -0.70
C GLY A 179 -18.09 7.94 -0.87
N ASN A 180 -18.54 9.18 -0.96
CA ASN A 180 -19.87 9.55 -1.44
C ASN A 180 -19.70 10.08 -2.87
N ALA A 181 -20.41 9.50 -3.82
CA ALA A 181 -20.48 10.02 -5.18
C ALA A 181 -21.47 11.21 -5.27
#